data_502d4dda7b731f3da16f51c16845f4d0
#
_entry.id   502d4dda7b731f3da16f51c16845f4d0
#
_cell.length_a   1.000
_cell.length_b   1.000
_cell.length_c   1.000
_cell.angle_alpha   90.00
_cell.angle_beta   90.00
_cell.angle_gamma   90.00
#
_symmetry.space_group_name_H-M   'P 1'
#
loop_
_entity.id
_entity.type
_entity.pdbx_description
1 polymer ?
#
loop_
_entity_poly.entity_id
_entity_poly.type
_entity_poly.pdbx_seq_one_letter_code
_entity_poly.pdbx_strand_id
1 'polypeptide(L)'
;MEFQHTTVLLHEMIDRILTDPHGIYVDCTLGGGGHSFAMAEKLAPDALLIGVDQDEEAIEAASRRLSGCACRHLFVRDNFSHIHDILTSLTIDKVDGFIFDLGVSSHQLDDGSRGFSYMNNGKLDMRMDQRNPLTAYEIVNTYEEEELARIIWEYGEERWAKRIAQFICEFREKKPIETTDDLVSVIKAAIPAHARRNGPHPAKRTFQAIRIEVNNELGILKAPMEACVSHLKVGGRVGVITFQSLEDRIIKKAFKEMERDCICPPELPVCVCHHHRLVKSIGKAQKPSAKEIEENPRARSAVLRVVERV
;
A
#
# COMPACT_ATOMS: atom_id res chain seq x y z
N MET A 1 -20.30 -11.45 6.25
CA MET A 1 -20.53 -10.68 5.00
C MET A 1 -19.62 -11.25 3.93
N GLU A 2 -20.18 -11.53 2.75
CA GLU A 2 -19.40 -12.04 1.63
C GLU A 2 -18.47 -10.93 1.12
N PHE A 3 -17.19 -11.25 0.89
CA PHE A 3 -16.16 -10.34 0.37
C PHE A 3 -16.47 -10.01 -1.10
N GLN A 4 -17.40 -9.08 -1.36
CA GLN A 4 -17.62 -8.53 -2.72
C GLN A 4 -16.68 -7.34 -2.93
N HIS A 5 -15.41 -7.63 -3.17
CA HIS A 5 -14.43 -6.62 -3.53
C HIS A 5 -14.07 -6.73 -5.00
N THR A 6 -14.29 -5.65 -5.75
CA THR A 6 -13.77 -5.52 -7.12
C THR A 6 -12.31 -5.10 -7.04
N THR A 7 -11.42 -6.01 -7.42
CA THR A 7 -9.97 -5.77 -7.42
C THR A 7 -9.62 -4.73 -8.48
N VAL A 8 -8.84 -3.72 -8.10
CA VAL A 8 -8.50 -2.58 -8.95
C VAL A 8 -7.43 -2.95 -9.96
N LEU A 9 -7.60 -2.52 -11.24
CA LEU A 9 -6.65 -2.77 -12.34
C LEU A 9 -6.25 -4.26 -12.46
N LEU A 10 -7.21 -5.16 -12.21
CA LEU A 10 -6.98 -6.60 -12.11
C LEU A 10 -6.33 -7.17 -13.37
N HIS A 11 -6.96 -6.95 -14.52
CA HIS A 11 -6.48 -7.49 -15.79
C HIS A 11 -5.16 -6.86 -16.22
N GLU A 12 -5.04 -5.54 -16.05
CA GLU A 12 -3.85 -4.78 -16.38
C GLU A 12 -2.64 -5.22 -15.56
N MET A 13 -2.83 -5.56 -14.28
CA MET A 13 -1.78 -6.10 -13.42
C MET A 13 -1.36 -7.50 -13.89
N ILE A 14 -2.30 -8.43 -13.99
CA ILE A 14 -2.01 -9.83 -14.31
C ILE A 14 -1.38 -9.98 -15.70
N ASP A 15 -1.93 -9.31 -16.72
CA ASP A 15 -1.43 -9.42 -18.10
C ASP A 15 -0.02 -8.83 -18.28
N ARG A 16 0.39 -7.92 -17.39
CA ARG A 16 1.75 -7.35 -17.42
C ARG A 16 2.74 -8.11 -16.57
N ILE A 17 2.30 -8.77 -15.49
CA ILE A 17 3.19 -9.47 -14.56
C ILE A 17 3.42 -10.93 -14.96
N LEU A 18 2.41 -11.61 -15.49
CA LEU A 18 2.51 -13.01 -15.88
C LEU A 18 3.39 -13.15 -17.11
N THR A 19 4.61 -13.66 -16.93
CA THR A 19 5.59 -13.90 -18.00
C THR A 19 5.79 -15.38 -18.30
N ASP A 20 5.63 -16.24 -17.28
CA ASP A 20 5.75 -17.69 -17.37
C ASP A 20 4.64 -18.37 -16.57
N PRO A 21 3.72 -19.15 -17.15
CA PRO A 21 2.68 -19.83 -16.41
C PRO A 21 3.19 -20.92 -15.45
N HIS A 22 4.45 -21.35 -15.57
CA HIS A 22 5.12 -22.31 -14.69
C HIS A 22 6.00 -21.62 -13.63
N GLY A 23 5.97 -20.28 -13.56
CA GLY A 23 6.83 -19.44 -12.76
C GLY A 23 6.47 -19.40 -11.26
N ILE A 24 7.29 -18.64 -10.55
CA ILE A 24 7.08 -18.30 -9.13
C ILE A 24 6.65 -16.84 -9.03
N TYR A 25 5.51 -16.59 -8.41
CA TYR A 25 4.96 -15.24 -8.24
C TYR A 25 4.71 -14.93 -6.77
N VAL A 26 4.91 -13.69 -6.39
CA VAL A 26 4.71 -13.22 -5.02
C VAL A 26 3.72 -12.05 -5.02
N ASP A 27 2.61 -12.21 -4.32
CA ASP A 27 1.69 -11.13 -4.00
C ASP A 27 2.05 -10.59 -2.61
N CYS A 28 2.65 -9.41 -2.58
CA CYS A 28 3.19 -8.79 -1.37
C CYS A 28 2.14 -8.06 -0.52
N THR A 29 0.91 -7.96 -1.04
CA THR A 29 -0.24 -7.29 -0.43
C THR A 29 -1.50 -8.12 -0.70
N LEU A 30 -1.47 -9.35 -0.20
CA LEU A 30 -2.43 -10.41 -0.54
C LEU A 30 -3.90 -9.98 -0.37
N GLY A 31 -4.21 -9.24 0.72
CA GLY A 31 -5.56 -8.82 1.04
C GLY A 31 -6.56 -9.99 0.95
N GLY A 32 -7.71 -9.76 0.34
CA GLY A 32 -8.70 -10.82 0.10
C GLY A 32 -8.35 -11.78 -1.05
N GLY A 33 -7.12 -11.74 -1.58
CA GLY A 33 -6.61 -12.65 -2.61
C GLY A 33 -7.16 -12.39 -4.02
N GLY A 34 -7.59 -11.17 -4.34
CA GLY A 34 -8.18 -10.87 -5.64
C GLY A 34 -7.22 -11.00 -6.81
N HIS A 35 -6.07 -10.33 -6.75
CA HIS A 35 -5.00 -10.45 -7.73
C HIS A 35 -4.42 -11.88 -7.76
N SER A 36 -4.17 -12.44 -6.57
CA SER A 36 -3.67 -13.79 -6.40
C SER A 36 -4.57 -14.85 -7.03
N PHE A 37 -5.89 -14.74 -6.88
CA PHE A 37 -6.84 -15.66 -7.49
C PHE A 37 -6.81 -15.58 -9.03
N ALA A 38 -6.86 -14.37 -9.59
CA ALA A 38 -6.80 -14.18 -11.05
C ALA A 38 -5.44 -14.62 -11.64
N MET A 39 -4.35 -14.50 -10.89
CA MET A 39 -3.04 -15.06 -11.26
C MET A 39 -3.10 -16.59 -11.23
N ALA A 40 -3.62 -17.18 -10.17
CA ALA A 40 -3.72 -18.64 -9.97
C ALA A 40 -4.54 -19.32 -11.05
N GLU A 41 -5.58 -18.67 -11.58
CA GLU A 41 -6.38 -19.21 -12.71
C GLU A 41 -5.59 -19.34 -14.01
N LYS A 42 -4.49 -18.61 -14.16
CA LYS A 42 -3.62 -18.63 -15.35
C LYS A 42 -2.34 -19.43 -15.13
N LEU A 43 -2.04 -19.85 -13.91
CA LEU A 43 -0.85 -20.60 -13.56
C LEU A 43 -1.02 -22.10 -13.75
N ALA A 44 0.05 -22.77 -14.17
CA ALA A 44 0.12 -24.22 -14.28
C ALA A 44 0.17 -24.89 -12.89
N PRO A 45 -0.19 -26.18 -12.76
CA PRO A 45 -0.20 -26.89 -11.46
C PRO A 45 1.16 -26.98 -10.75
N ASP A 46 2.27 -26.88 -11.48
CA ASP A 46 3.64 -26.91 -10.96
C ASP A 46 4.17 -25.50 -10.57
N ALA A 47 3.47 -24.44 -10.96
CA ALA A 47 3.79 -23.07 -10.56
C ALA A 47 3.62 -22.87 -9.06
N LEU A 48 4.26 -21.82 -8.52
CA LEU A 48 4.16 -21.44 -7.11
C LEU A 48 3.69 -20.00 -6.98
N LEU A 49 2.61 -19.80 -6.23
CA LEU A 49 2.12 -18.49 -5.82
C LEU A 49 2.34 -18.29 -4.32
N ILE A 50 3.02 -17.21 -3.94
CA ILE A 50 3.27 -16.86 -2.55
C ILE A 50 2.46 -15.61 -2.23
N GLY A 51 1.60 -15.67 -1.22
CA GLY A 51 0.84 -14.52 -0.72
C GLY A 51 1.42 -14.05 0.61
N VAL A 52 1.74 -12.76 0.70
CA VAL A 52 2.24 -12.12 1.93
C VAL A 52 1.23 -11.08 2.38
N ASP A 53 0.84 -11.13 3.63
CA ASP A 53 0.06 -10.08 4.28
C ASP A 53 0.35 -10.05 5.79
N GLN A 54 0.29 -8.88 6.38
CA GLN A 54 0.46 -8.71 7.83
C GLN A 54 -0.86 -8.92 8.61
N ASP A 55 -2.00 -8.83 7.91
CA ASP A 55 -3.34 -9.01 8.47
C ASP A 55 -3.77 -10.48 8.41
N GLU A 56 -4.05 -11.07 9.57
CA GLU A 56 -4.49 -12.47 9.69
C GLU A 56 -5.81 -12.73 8.96
N GLU A 57 -6.75 -11.78 9.04
CA GLU A 57 -8.04 -11.88 8.37
C GLU A 57 -7.90 -11.92 6.84
N ALA A 58 -6.92 -11.19 6.30
CA ALA A 58 -6.57 -11.23 4.89
C ALA A 58 -6.03 -12.61 4.48
N ILE A 59 -5.09 -13.16 5.24
CA ILE A 59 -4.54 -14.51 5.00
C ILE A 59 -5.65 -15.57 5.00
N GLU A 60 -6.56 -15.55 5.99
CA GLU A 60 -7.68 -16.48 6.03
C GLU A 60 -8.63 -16.33 4.85
N ALA A 61 -8.96 -15.10 4.46
CA ALA A 61 -9.84 -14.85 3.33
C ALA A 61 -9.24 -15.34 2.01
N ALA A 62 -7.97 -15.04 1.77
CA ALA A 62 -7.24 -15.49 0.59
C ALA A 62 -7.08 -17.01 0.56
N SER A 63 -6.78 -17.65 1.71
CA SER A 63 -6.68 -19.10 1.82
C SER A 63 -7.97 -19.80 1.41
N ARG A 64 -9.12 -19.28 1.87
CA ARG A 64 -10.43 -19.80 1.43
C ARG A 64 -10.67 -19.59 -0.07
N ARG A 65 -10.32 -18.41 -0.60
CA ARG A 65 -10.52 -18.08 -2.02
C ARG A 65 -9.67 -18.95 -2.95
N LEU A 66 -8.43 -19.23 -2.58
CA LEU A 66 -7.49 -19.99 -3.42
C LEU A 66 -7.56 -21.52 -3.21
N SER A 67 -8.35 -22.03 -2.27
CA SER A 67 -8.40 -23.45 -1.91
C SER A 67 -8.71 -24.42 -3.07
N GLY A 68 -9.38 -23.93 -4.15
CA GLY A 68 -9.69 -24.70 -5.35
C GLY A 68 -8.73 -24.51 -6.52
N CYS A 69 -7.70 -23.66 -6.39
CA CYS A 69 -6.76 -23.40 -7.48
C CYS A 69 -5.79 -24.56 -7.69
N ALA A 70 -5.45 -24.83 -8.95
CA ALA A 70 -4.60 -25.94 -9.33
C ALA A 70 -3.11 -25.73 -9.02
N CYS A 71 -2.62 -24.48 -9.05
CA CYS A 71 -1.22 -24.17 -8.75
C CYS A 71 -0.90 -24.33 -7.25
N ARG A 72 0.37 -24.55 -6.94
CA ARG A 72 0.85 -24.55 -5.56
C ARG A 72 0.77 -23.14 -4.98
N HIS A 73 0.33 -23.00 -3.73
CA HIS A 73 0.29 -21.69 -3.06
C HIS A 73 0.73 -21.79 -1.62
N LEU A 74 1.40 -20.74 -1.13
CA LEU A 74 1.86 -20.58 0.25
C LEU A 74 1.40 -19.20 0.75
N PHE A 75 1.06 -19.12 2.04
CA PHE A 75 0.71 -17.86 2.68
C PHE A 75 1.67 -17.59 3.84
N VAL A 76 2.17 -16.35 3.87
CA VAL A 76 3.12 -15.89 4.90
C VAL A 76 2.51 -14.68 5.59
N ARG A 77 2.26 -14.78 6.92
CA ARG A 77 1.81 -13.65 7.71
C ARG A 77 2.99 -12.82 8.15
N ASP A 78 3.37 -11.87 7.32
CA ASP A 78 4.47 -10.93 7.59
C ASP A 78 4.26 -9.64 6.79
N ASN A 79 5.11 -8.65 7.05
CA ASN A 79 5.16 -7.42 6.28
C ASN A 79 6.08 -7.59 5.06
N PHE A 80 5.68 -7.08 3.89
CA PHE A 80 6.50 -7.12 2.68
C PHE A 80 7.85 -6.40 2.82
N SER A 81 8.04 -5.59 3.85
CA SER A 81 9.36 -5.02 4.19
C SER A 81 10.42 -6.10 4.45
N HIS A 82 9.99 -7.30 4.84
CA HIS A 82 10.85 -8.45 5.10
C HIS A 82 10.93 -9.43 3.92
N ILE A 83 10.61 -8.98 2.70
CA ILE A 83 10.51 -9.88 1.52
C ILE A 83 11.79 -10.68 1.26
N HIS A 84 12.95 -10.08 1.50
CA HIS A 84 14.25 -10.77 1.39
C HIS A 84 14.35 -11.95 2.36
N ASP A 85 14.01 -11.74 3.62
CA ASP A 85 14.06 -12.76 4.68
C ASP A 85 13.01 -13.85 4.44
N ILE A 86 11.80 -13.46 3.99
CA ILE A 86 10.73 -14.38 3.62
C ILE A 86 11.21 -15.34 2.52
N LEU A 87 11.73 -14.83 1.40
CA LEU A 87 12.20 -15.66 0.29
C LEU A 87 13.40 -16.52 0.70
N THR A 88 14.32 -15.98 1.48
CA THR A 88 15.46 -16.72 2.03
C THR A 88 15.01 -17.90 2.89
N SER A 89 14.05 -17.68 3.78
CA SER A 89 13.50 -18.74 4.66
C SER A 89 12.80 -19.86 3.88
N LEU A 90 12.20 -19.50 2.73
CA LEU A 90 11.57 -20.46 1.81
C LEU A 90 12.58 -21.11 0.85
N THR A 91 13.86 -20.76 0.93
CA THR A 91 14.93 -21.25 0.02
C THR A 91 14.64 -20.89 -1.44
N ILE A 92 14.05 -19.71 -1.69
CA ILE A 92 13.71 -19.19 -3.01
C ILE A 92 14.67 -18.05 -3.35
N ASP A 93 15.58 -18.25 -4.29
CA ASP A 93 16.54 -17.23 -4.71
C ASP A 93 15.92 -16.27 -5.74
N LYS A 94 15.20 -16.81 -6.75
CA LYS A 94 14.65 -16.03 -7.86
C LYS A 94 13.19 -16.34 -8.13
N VAL A 95 12.44 -15.29 -8.49
CA VAL A 95 11.01 -15.36 -8.84
C VAL A 95 10.75 -14.69 -10.19
N ASP A 96 9.60 -14.97 -10.78
CA ASP A 96 9.18 -14.45 -12.08
C ASP A 96 8.42 -13.13 -11.95
N GLY A 97 7.78 -12.88 -10.81
CA GLY A 97 7.09 -11.61 -10.61
C GLY A 97 6.66 -11.30 -9.18
N PHE A 98 6.51 -9.99 -8.93
CA PHE A 98 5.95 -9.45 -7.70
C PHE A 98 4.76 -8.56 -7.98
N ILE A 99 3.73 -8.65 -7.14
CA ILE A 99 2.54 -7.81 -7.15
C ILE A 99 2.48 -7.01 -5.85
N PHE A 100 2.17 -5.71 -5.96
CA PHE A 100 1.85 -4.83 -4.86
C PHE A 100 0.57 -4.07 -5.17
N ASP A 101 -0.45 -4.20 -4.31
CA ASP A 101 -1.67 -3.40 -4.28
C ASP A 101 -1.66 -2.61 -2.98
N LEU A 102 -1.03 -1.40 -3.01
CA LEU A 102 -0.71 -0.66 -1.80
C LEU A 102 -1.95 -0.02 -1.16
N GLY A 103 -1.86 0.25 0.12
CA GLY A 103 -2.90 0.89 0.91
C GLY A 103 -3.74 -0.09 1.72
N VAL A 104 -4.97 0.29 2.05
CA VAL A 104 -5.89 -0.48 2.89
C VAL A 104 -6.81 -1.36 2.06
N SER A 105 -7.10 -2.55 2.55
CA SER A 105 -8.11 -3.42 1.95
C SER A 105 -9.52 -2.83 2.15
N SER A 106 -10.45 -3.18 1.24
CA SER A 106 -11.85 -2.77 1.42
C SER A 106 -12.44 -3.33 2.71
N HIS A 107 -12.04 -4.53 3.11
CA HIS A 107 -12.48 -5.13 4.38
C HIS A 107 -12.09 -4.25 5.58
N GLN A 108 -10.84 -3.80 5.64
CA GLN A 108 -10.39 -2.88 6.69
C GLN A 108 -11.17 -1.57 6.72
N LEU A 109 -11.58 -1.04 5.55
CA LEU A 109 -12.40 0.18 5.47
C LEU A 109 -13.86 -0.05 5.85
N ASP A 110 -14.41 -1.22 5.55
CA ASP A 110 -15.83 -1.54 5.75
C ASP A 110 -16.09 -2.05 7.18
N ASP A 111 -15.09 -2.65 7.83
CA ASP A 111 -15.15 -3.00 9.24
C ASP A 111 -14.91 -1.78 10.14
N GLY A 112 -15.99 -1.21 10.66
CA GLY A 112 -15.92 -0.05 11.58
C GLY A 112 -15.11 -0.31 12.84
N SER A 113 -15.00 -1.57 13.31
CA SER A 113 -14.25 -1.92 14.53
C SER A 113 -12.73 -1.72 14.38
N ARG A 114 -12.21 -1.75 13.15
CA ARG A 114 -10.80 -1.54 12.81
C ARG A 114 -10.38 -0.06 12.79
N GLY A 115 -11.32 0.88 12.79
CA GLY A 115 -11.07 2.32 12.90
C GLY A 115 -10.47 3.02 11.68
N PHE A 116 -10.38 2.37 10.52
CA PHE A 116 -9.83 2.97 9.29
C PHE A 116 -10.77 3.99 8.65
N SER A 117 -12.08 3.86 8.86
CA SER A 117 -13.09 4.68 8.21
C SER A 117 -13.52 5.86 9.06
N TYR A 118 -13.54 7.04 8.46
CA TYR A 118 -14.14 8.24 9.06
C TYR A 118 -15.67 8.31 8.84
N MET A 119 -16.27 7.30 8.22
CA MET A 119 -17.71 7.20 7.96
C MET A 119 -18.42 6.25 8.94
N ASN A 120 -17.68 5.38 9.59
CA ASN A 120 -18.17 4.39 10.52
C ASN A 120 -17.60 4.67 11.92
N ASN A 121 -18.44 4.64 12.95
CA ASN A 121 -17.96 4.80 14.32
C ASN A 121 -17.27 3.51 14.80
N GLY A 122 -16.08 3.65 15.35
CA GLY A 122 -15.27 2.56 15.89
C GLY A 122 -14.14 3.06 16.76
N LYS A 123 -13.39 2.14 17.36
CA LYS A 123 -12.18 2.49 18.12
C LYS A 123 -11.12 3.08 17.20
N LEU A 124 -10.31 4.01 17.69
CA LEU A 124 -9.16 4.55 16.97
C LEU A 124 -8.00 3.55 16.97
N ASP A 125 -8.08 2.52 16.13
CA ASP A 125 -7.04 1.49 16.00
C ASP A 125 -6.14 1.75 14.78
N MET A 126 -6.66 1.59 13.56
CA MET A 126 -5.99 1.76 12.27
C MET A 126 -4.78 0.84 12.02
N ARG A 127 -4.52 -0.16 12.86
CA ARG A 127 -3.42 -1.12 12.62
C ARG A 127 -3.80 -2.12 11.53
N MET A 128 -2.94 -2.29 10.55
CA MET A 128 -3.01 -3.41 9.60
C MET A 128 -2.54 -4.70 10.29
N ASP A 129 -1.39 -4.64 10.98
CA ASP A 129 -0.92 -5.71 11.85
C ASP A 129 -1.35 -5.44 13.30
N GLN A 130 -2.27 -6.25 13.82
CA GLN A 130 -2.76 -6.11 15.19
C GLN A 130 -1.72 -6.41 16.27
N ARG A 131 -0.56 -6.98 15.91
CA ARG A 131 0.59 -7.19 16.81
C ARG A 131 1.39 -5.90 17.05
N ASN A 132 1.23 -4.88 16.18
CA ASN A 132 1.89 -3.58 16.35
C ASN A 132 1.34 -2.89 17.62
N PRO A 133 2.16 -2.39 18.53
CA PRO A 133 1.70 -1.68 19.72
C PRO A 133 1.15 -0.28 19.41
N LEU A 134 1.58 0.38 18.33
CA LEU A 134 1.17 1.74 17.98
C LEU A 134 -0.20 1.72 17.31
N THR A 135 -1.18 2.37 17.91
CA THR A 135 -2.54 2.57 17.37
C THR A 135 -2.79 4.04 17.04
N ALA A 136 -3.86 4.31 16.29
CA ALA A 136 -4.31 5.70 16.08
C ALA A 136 -4.66 6.40 17.40
N TYR A 137 -5.14 5.64 18.39
CA TYR A 137 -5.42 6.17 19.75
C TYR A 137 -4.15 6.72 20.39
N GLU A 138 -3.04 5.97 20.39
CA GLU A 138 -1.77 6.44 20.96
C GLU A 138 -1.30 7.69 20.22
N ILE A 139 -1.34 7.74 18.90
CA ILE A 139 -0.91 8.91 18.13
C ILE A 139 -1.68 10.15 18.54
N VAL A 140 -3.03 10.11 18.52
CA VAL A 140 -3.82 11.32 18.80
C VAL A 140 -3.79 11.73 20.27
N ASN A 141 -3.59 10.79 21.21
CA ASN A 141 -3.62 11.07 22.63
C ASN A 141 -2.25 11.32 23.26
N THR A 142 -1.14 10.92 22.59
CA THR A 142 0.20 11.03 23.21
C THR A 142 1.22 11.85 22.43
N TYR A 143 1.08 11.99 21.10
CA TYR A 143 2.04 12.76 20.30
C TYR A 143 1.96 14.25 20.66
N GLU A 144 3.12 14.93 20.62
CA GLU A 144 3.20 16.38 20.80
C GLU A 144 2.54 17.12 19.63
N GLU A 145 2.09 18.36 19.86
CA GLU A 145 1.36 19.15 18.88
C GLU A 145 2.16 19.32 17.57
N GLU A 146 3.46 19.59 17.68
CA GLU A 146 4.35 19.74 16.54
C GLU A 146 4.45 18.47 15.71
N GLU A 147 4.51 17.32 16.36
CA GLU A 147 4.57 16.01 15.71
C GLU A 147 3.25 15.67 14.99
N LEU A 148 2.11 15.91 15.66
CA LEU A 148 0.79 15.79 15.03
C LEU A 148 0.66 16.71 13.81
N ALA A 149 1.09 17.97 13.94
CA ALA A 149 1.06 18.91 12.82
C ALA A 149 1.95 18.46 11.67
N ARG A 150 3.15 17.91 11.96
CA ARG A 150 4.06 17.36 10.97
C ARG A 150 3.43 16.22 10.20
N ILE A 151 2.95 15.17 10.87
CA ILE A 151 2.38 14.00 10.18
C ILE A 151 1.13 14.38 9.36
N ILE A 152 0.25 15.26 9.89
CA ILE A 152 -0.95 15.70 9.19
C ILE A 152 -0.58 16.53 7.95
N TRP A 153 0.49 17.33 8.02
CA TRP A 153 0.99 18.09 6.89
C TRP A 153 1.69 17.20 5.84
N GLU A 154 2.64 16.38 6.27
CA GLU A 154 3.49 15.59 5.37
C GLU A 154 2.73 14.42 4.74
N TYR A 155 1.95 13.67 5.53
CA TYR A 155 1.26 12.47 5.07
C TYR A 155 -0.19 12.71 4.62
N GLY A 156 -0.82 13.74 5.18
CA GLY A 156 -2.18 14.13 4.79
C GLY A 156 -2.21 15.17 3.67
N GLU A 157 -1.10 15.86 3.41
CA GLU A 157 -1.07 17.07 2.56
C GLU A 157 -2.21 18.06 2.97
N GLU A 158 -2.45 18.18 4.30
CA GLU A 158 -3.57 18.94 4.85
C GLU A 158 -3.13 20.35 5.28
N ARG A 159 -3.66 21.36 4.62
CA ARG A 159 -3.29 22.77 4.89
C ARG A 159 -3.67 23.26 6.29
N TRP A 160 -4.65 22.64 6.94
CA TRP A 160 -5.09 22.98 8.28
C TRP A 160 -4.35 22.20 9.37
N ALA A 161 -3.26 21.51 9.04
CA ALA A 161 -2.53 20.59 9.92
C ALA A 161 -2.23 21.16 11.30
N LYS A 162 -1.64 22.36 11.39
CA LYS A 162 -1.33 23.01 12.68
C LYS A 162 -2.57 23.23 13.52
N ARG A 163 -3.66 23.73 12.89
CA ARG A 163 -4.89 23.99 13.61
C ARG A 163 -5.59 22.72 14.06
N ILE A 164 -5.53 21.65 13.24
CA ILE A 164 -6.08 20.33 13.62
C ILE A 164 -5.29 19.76 14.79
N ALA A 165 -3.96 19.82 14.76
CA ALA A 165 -3.10 19.36 15.85
C ALA A 165 -3.41 20.10 17.18
N GLN A 166 -3.48 21.43 17.13
CA GLN A 166 -3.88 22.25 18.29
C GLN A 166 -5.23 21.79 18.86
N PHE A 167 -6.26 21.62 18.01
CA PHE A 167 -7.59 21.21 18.47
C PHE A 167 -7.61 19.79 19.04
N ILE A 168 -6.79 18.88 18.51
CA ILE A 168 -6.60 17.54 19.08
C ILE A 168 -6.02 17.66 20.49
N CYS A 169 -4.96 18.44 20.67
CA CYS A 169 -4.34 18.65 21.98
C CYS A 169 -5.30 19.30 22.99
N GLU A 170 -5.98 20.39 22.63
CA GLU A 170 -6.98 21.05 23.49
C GLU A 170 -8.16 20.13 23.88
N PHE A 171 -8.55 19.23 22.98
CA PHE A 171 -9.66 18.30 23.25
C PHE A 171 -9.23 17.19 24.21
N ARG A 172 -8.07 16.57 23.97
CA ARG A 172 -7.57 15.44 24.78
C ARG A 172 -7.23 15.82 26.23
N GLU A 173 -6.92 17.11 26.52
CA GLU A 173 -6.76 17.62 27.88
C GLU A 173 -8.03 17.47 28.72
N LYS A 174 -9.21 17.48 28.09
CA LYS A 174 -10.52 17.38 28.77
C LYS A 174 -11.03 15.94 28.80
N LYS A 175 -10.86 15.21 27.72
CA LYS A 175 -11.32 13.83 27.53
C LYS A 175 -10.48 13.16 26.44
N PRO A 176 -9.98 11.94 26.64
CA PRO A 176 -9.32 11.18 25.57
C PRO A 176 -10.20 11.06 24.31
N ILE A 177 -9.56 11.06 23.14
CA ILE A 177 -10.21 10.81 21.85
C ILE A 177 -10.20 9.30 21.64
N GLU A 178 -11.36 8.64 21.84
CA GLU A 178 -11.44 7.18 21.86
C GLU A 178 -11.95 6.59 20.54
N THR A 179 -12.80 7.35 19.84
CA THR A 179 -13.50 6.85 18.66
C THR A 179 -13.21 7.67 17.41
N THR A 180 -13.47 7.06 16.26
CA THR A 180 -13.40 7.74 14.97
C THR A 180 -14.33 8.95 14.91
N ASP A 181 -15.51 8.87 15.52
CA ASP A 181 -16.48 10.00 15.58
C ASP A 181 -15.96 11.15 16.44
N ASP A 182 -15.30 10.86 17.59
CA ASP A 182 -14.65 11.88 18.41
C ASP A 182 -13.63 12.64 17.56
N LEU A 183 -12.72 11.92 16.88
CA LEU A 183 -11.69 12.51 16.03
C LEU A 183 -12.29 13.31 14.86
N VAL A 184 -13.30 12.78 14.18
CA VAL A 184 -14.02 13.49 13.10
C VAL A 184 -14.61 14.80 13.61
N SER A 185 -15.17 14.80 14.80
CA SER A 185 -15.77 15.99 15.43
C SER A 185 -14.72 17.07 15.73
N VAL A 186 -13.57 16.68 16.26
CA VAL A 186 -12.42 17.57 16.50
C VAL A 186 -11.91 18.17 15.19
N ILE A 187 -11.71 17.36 14.17
CA ILE A 187 -11.24 17.82 12.84
C ILE A 187 -12.25 18.81 12.23
N LYS A 188 -13.56 18.52 12.32
CA LYS A 188 -14.61 19.41 11.84
C LYS A 188 -14.63 20.73 12.60
N ALA A 189 -14.36 20.75 13.89
CA ALA A 189 -14.26 21.98 14.67
C ALA A 189 -13.02 22.81 14.28
N ALA A 190 -11.91 22.15 14.01
CA ALA A 190 -10.67 22.81 13.60
C ALA A 190 -10.76 23.47 12.22
N ILE A 191 -11.41 22.84 11.25
CA ILE A 191 -11.49 23.35 9.86
C ILE A 191 -12.65 24.35 9.74
N PRO A 192 -12.43 25.59 9.25
CA PRO A 192 -13.48 26.58 9.08
C PRO A 192 -14.65 26.09 8.22
N ALA A 193 -15.89 26.46 8.58
CA ALA A 193 -17.10 25.97 7.91
C ALA A 193 -17.10 26.23 6.38
N HIS A 194 -16.60 27.40 5.93
CA HIS A 194 -16.51 27.73 4.51
C HIS A 194 -15.56 26.78 3.73
N ALA A 195 -14.47 26.31 4.38
CA ALA A 195 -13.49 25.42 3.79
C ALA A 195 -13.99 23.97 3.68
N ARG A 196 -15.05 23.59 4.41
CA ARG A 196 -15.66 22.26 4.42
C ARG A 196 -16.83 22.09 3.42
N ARG A 197 -17.31 23.19 2.81
CA ARG A 197 -18.52 23.17 1.95
C ARG A 197 -18.29 22.44 0.64
N ASN A 198 -17.11 22.55 0.09
CA ASN A 198 -16.76 21.98 -1.21
C ASN A 198 -15.52 21.10 -1.09
N GLY A 199 -15.56 19.91 -1.70
CA GLY A 199 -14.42 18.99 -1.72
C GLY A 199 -14.67 17.67 -0.98
N PRO A 200 -13.62 16.87 -0.74
CA PRO A 200 -13.70 15.61 -0.02
C PRO A 200 -14.06 15.82 1.46
N HIS A 201 -14.47 14.75 2.13
CA HIS A 201 -14.78 14.78 3.55
C HIS A 201 -13.61 15.38 4.35
N PRO A 202 -13.84 16.32 5.30
CA PRO A 202 -12.78 17.06 5.99
C PRO A 202 -11.80 16.18 6.77
N ALA A 203 -12.25 15.03 7.27
CA ALA A 203 -11.39 14.11 7.99
C ALA A 203 -10.51 13.22 7.08
N LYS A 204 -10.78 13.13 5.77
CA LYS A 204 -10.11 12.20 4.87
C LYS A 204 -8.58 12.27 4.97
N ARG A 205 -8.03 13.48 4.92
CA ARG A 205 -6.58 13.71 4.90
C ARG A 205 -5.91 13.42 6.25
N THR A 206 -6.57 13.81 7.34
CA THR A 206 -6.07 13.54 8.69
C THR A 206 -6.10 12.04 9.00
N PHE A 207 -7.17 11.33 8.63
CA PHE A 207 -7.24 9.87 8.77
C PHE A 207 -6.15 9.16 7.95
N GLN A 208 -5.93 9.60 6.71
CA GLN A 208 -4.83 9.10 5.88
C GLN A 208 -3.48 9.31 6.58
N ALA A 209 -3.23 10.49 7.13
CA ALA A 209 -1.97 10.83 7.79
C ALA A 209 -1.70 9.93 9.01
N ILE A 210 -2.71 9.77 9.88
CA ILE A 210 -2.60 8.93 11.06
C ILE A 210 -2.40 7.47 10.67
N ARG A 211 -3.13 6.97 9.67
CA ARG A 211 -2.99 5.60 9.16
C ARG A 211 -1.58 5.33 8.63
N ILE A 212 -1.03 6.25 7.85
CA ILE A 212 0.34 6.16 7.33
C ILE A 212 1.36 6.08 8.48
N GLU A 213 1.18 6.88 9.52
CA GLU A 213 2.05 6.87 10.69
C GLU A 213 1.94 5.56 11.47
N VAL A 214 0.70 5.09 11.78
CA VAL A 214 0.47 3.81 12.48
C VAL A 214 1.17 2.64 11.80
N ASN A 215 1.09 2.59 10.46
CA ASN A 215 1.54 1.42 9.69
C ASN A 215 2.90 1.65 9.00
N ASN A 216 3.53 2.81 9.19
CA ASN A 216 4.77 3.21 8.51
C ASN A 216 4.72 3.01 6.98
N GLU A 217 3.55 3.28 6.36
CA GLU A 217 3.26 2.90 4.97
C GLU A 217 4.26 3.45 3.95
N LEU A 218 4.79 4.66 4.16
CA LEU A 218 5.73 5.30 3.24
C LEU A 218 7.18 4.92 3.50
N GLY A 219 7.55 4.74 4.77
CA GLY A 219 8.93 4.43 5.17
C GLY A 219 9.42 3.09 4.66
N ILE A 220 8.49 2.16 4.49
CA ILE A 220 8.79 0.78 4.07
C ILE A 220 8.72 0.55 2.56
N LEU A 221 8.55 1.58 1.69
CA LEU A 221 8.34 1.33 0.25
C LEU A 221 9.64 1.13 -0.53
N LYS A 222 10.70 1.90 -0.26
CA LYS A 222 11.88 1.93 -1.12
C LYS A 222 12.71 0.64 -1.02
N ALA A 223 13.09 0.23 0.17
CA ALA A 223 13.97 -0.93 0.38
C ALA A 223 13.37 -2.25 -0.15
N PRO A 224 12.07 -2.55 0.05
CA PRO A 224 11.46 -3.74 -0.54
C PRO A 224 11.44 -3.74 -2.08
N MET A 225 11.33 -2.58 -2.74
CA MET A 225 11.41 -2.53 -4.21
C MET A 225 12.80 -2.93 -4.70
N GLU A 226 13.86 -2.49 -4.03
CA GLU A 226 15.24 -2.88 -4.32
C GLU A 226 15.45 -4.38 -4.07
N ALA A 227 14.93 -4.90 -2.96
CA ALA A 227 14.98 -6.32 -2.63
C ALA A 227 14.22 -7.17 -3.66
N CYS A 228 13.00 -6.79 -4.03
CA CYS A 228 12.22 -7.48 -5.07
C CYS A 228 12.99 -7.54 -6.39
N VAL A 229 13.55 -6.43 -6.86
CA VAL A 229 14.33 -6.41 -8.10
C VAL A 229 15.55 -7.33 -8.00
N SER A 230 16.21 -7.41 -6.84
CA SER A 230 17.33 -8.33 -6.64
C SER A 230 16.92 -9.80 -6.74
N HIS A 231 15.70 -10.16 -6.32
CA HIS A 231 15.14 -11.50 -6.40
C HIS A 231 14.40 -11.84 -7.72
N LEU A 232 14.28 -10.90 -8.64
CA LEU A 232 13.73 -11.23 -9.96
C LEU A 232 14.72 -12.03 -10.81
N LYS A 233 14.20 -12.98 -11.61
CA LYS A 233 14.87 -13.48 -12.81
C LYS A 233 15.00 -12.37 -13.84
N VAL A 234 15.96 -12.46 -14.76
CA VAL A 234 15.98 -11.60 -15.97
C VAL A 234 14.69 -11.81 -16.76
N GLY A 235 14.01 -10.73 -17.14
CA GLY A 235 12.67 -10.76 -17.74
C GLY A 235 11.51 -10.85 -16.74
N GLY A 236 11.79 -11.11 -15.45
CA GLY A 236 10.79 -11.05 -14.39
C GLY A 236 10.34 -9.62 -14.07
N ARG A 237 9.15 -9.45 -13.49
CA ARG A 237 8.50 -8.14 -13.37
C ARG A 237 8.01 -7.80 -11.97
N VAL A 238 8.06 -6.52 -11.62
CA VAL A 238 7.39 -5.94 -10.44
C VAL A 238 6.27 -5.02 -10.91
N GLY A 239 5.04 -5.26 -10.42
CA GLY A 239 3.89 -4.38 -10.60
C GLY A 239 3.46 -3.78 -9.27
N VAL A 240 3.25 -2.46 -9.26
CA VAL A 240 2.83 -1.72 -8.07
C VAL A 240 1.64 -0.84 -8.41
N ILE A 241 0.52 -1.05 -7.71
CA ILE A 241 -0.63 -0.14 -7.70
C ILE A 241 -0.49 0.76 -6.47
N THR A 242 -0.59 2.06 -6.69
CA THR A 242 -0.58 3.10 -5.65
C THR A 242 -1.91 3.84 -5.67
N PHE A 243 -2.41 4.31 -4.51
CA PHE A 243 -3.68 5.04 -4.39
C PHE A 243 -3.52 6.48 -3.94
N GLN A 244 -2.31 6.87 -3.56
CA GLN A 244 -2.01 8.23 -3.12
C GLN A 244 -0.74 8.79 -3.77
N SER A 245 -0.68 10.13 -3.88
CA SER A 245 0.41 10.85 -4.53
C SER A 245 1.78 10.60 -3.90
N LEU A 246 1.82 10.39 -2.59
CA LEU A 246 3.07 10.15 -1.84
C LEU A 246 3.66 8.78 -2.18
N GLU A 247 2.85 7.72 -2.18
CA GLU A 247 3.27 6.38 -2.62
C GLU A 247 3.79 6.42 -4.06
N ASP A 248 2.98 6.98 -4.98
CA ASP A 248 3.35 7.04 -6.40
C ASP A 248 4.67 7.78 -6.64
N ARG A 249 4.91 8.85 -5.88
CA ARG A 249 6.16 9.63 -5.94
C ARG A 249 7.36 8.79 -5.52
N ILE A 250 7.24 8.01 -4.43
CA ILE A 250 8.31 7.15 -3.90
C ILE A 250 8.60 6.02 -4.90
N ILE A 251 7.58 5.28 -5.33
CA ILE A 251 7.72 4.15 -6.28
C ILE A 251 8.30 4.63 -7.61
N LYS A 252 7.76 5.73 -8.17
CA LYS A 252 8.29 6.33 -9.40
C LYS A 252 9.76 6.72 -9.27
N LYS A 253 10.17 7.28 -8.12
CA LYS A 253 11.56 7.67 -7.87
C LYS A 253 12.46 6.44 -7.76
N ALA A 254 12.05 5.42 -7.00
CA ALA A 254 12.80 4.18 -6.84
C ALA A 254 13.02 3.47 -8.18
N PHE A 255 11.97 3.29 -8.98
CA PHE A 255 12.08 2.69 -10.30
C PHE A 255 12.98 3.50 -11.24
N LYS A 256 12.83 4.84 -11.24
CA LYS A 256 13.68 5.71 -12.06
C LYS A 256 15.16 5.66 -11.67
N GLU A 257 15.47 5.50 -10.39
CA GLU A 257 16.84 5.30 -9.91
C GLU A 257 17.41 3.98 -10.44
N MET A 258 16.65 2.90 -10.39
CA MET A 258 17.06 1.57 -10.88
C MET A 258 17.11 1.46 -12.42
N GLU A 259 16.44 2.36 -13.16
CA GLU A 259 16.50 2.44 -14.64
C GLU A 259 17.74 3.18 -15.17
N ARG A 260 18.50 3.86 -14.33
CA ARG A 260 19.67 4.63 -14.78
C ARG A 260 20.83 3.71 -15.13
N ASP A 261 21.48 3.99 -16.26
CA ASP A 261 22.75 3.35 -16.62
C ASP A 261 23.94 3.99 -15.90
N CYS A 262 23.78 5.23 -15.41
CA CYS A 262 24.82 5.97 -14.71
C CYS A 262 24.23 6.84 -13.60
N ILE A 263 24.93 6.87 -12.45
CA ILE A 263 24.57 7.68 -11.28
C ILE A 263 25.61 8.78 -10.99
N CYS A 264 26.62 8.93 -11.87
CA CYS A 264 27.58 10.02 -11.75
C CYS A 264 26.90 11.40 -11.82
N PRO A 265 27.47 12.44 -11.16
CA PRO A 265 27.08 13.81 -11.39
C PRO A 265 27.18 14.17 -12.89
N PRO A 266 26.21 14.97 -13.42
CA PRO A 266 26.21 15.34 -14.86
C PRO A 266 27.46 16.06 -15.34
N GLU A 267 28.21 16.69 -14.43
CA GLU A 267 29.41 17.47 -14.72
C GLU A 267 30.64 16.58 -14.99
N LEU A 268 30.57 15.27 -14.65
CA LEU A 268 31.70 14.38 -14.91
C LEU A 268 31.78 14.00 -16.39
N PRO A 269 32.91 14.26 -17.09
CA PRO A 269 33.04 13.99 -18.51
C PRO A 269 33.10 12.49 -18.86
N VAL A 270 33.45 11.63 -17.87
CA VAL A 270 33.55 10.18 -18.05
C VAL A 270 32.88 9.47 -16.87
N CYS A 271 32.11 8.44 -17.16
CA CYS A 271 31.47 7.61 -16.14
C CYS A 271 32.52 6.83 -15.32
N VAL A 272 32.47 6.94 -13.99
CA VAL A 272 33.34 6.23 -13.04
C VAL A 272 32.56 5.38 -12.03
N CYS A 273 31.21 5.35 -12.13
CA CYS A 273 30.40 4.69 -11.12
C CYS A 273 30.21 3.18 -11.37
N HIS A 274 30.51 2.68 -12.59
CA HIS A 274 30.28 1.29 -13.00
C HIS A 274 28.84 0.82 -12.72
N HIS A 275 27.88 1.75 -12.61
CA HIS A 275 26.47 1.45 -12.41
C HIS A 275 25.83 1.06 -13.74
N HIS A 276 24.98 0.05 -13.70
CA HIS A 276 24.16 -0.39 -14.82
C HIS A 276 22.70 -0.40 -14.39
N ARG A 277 21.80 -0.11 -15.32
CA ARG A 277 20.38 -0.22 -15.04
C ARG A 277 20.02 -1.65 -14.63
N LEU A 278 19.15 -1.76 -13.66
CA LEU A 278 18.67 -3.04 -13.14
C LEU A 278 17.31 -3.41 -13.75
N VAL A 279 16.54 -2.40 -14.17
CA VAL A 279 15.18 -2.58 -14.69
C VAL A 279 14.93 -1.67 -15.89
N LYS A 280 13.87 -1.96 -16.63
CA LYS A 280 13.24 -1.08 -17.63
C LYS A 280 11.74 -0.99 -17.36
N SER A 281 11.14 0.18 -17.59
CA SER A 281 9.68 0.35 -17.48
C SER A 281 8.93 -0.40 -18.57
N ILE A 282 7.83 -1.08 -18.20
CA ILE A 282 6.92 -1.76 -19.12
C ILE A 282 5.70 -0.88 -19.38
N GLY A 283 5.77 -0.16 -20.48
CA GLY A 283 4.74 0.81 -20.87
C GLY A 283 4.71 2.06 -20.00
N LYS A 284 3.64 2.86 -20.16
CA LYS A 284 3.38 4.03 -19.31
C LYS A 284 2.62 3.61 -18.05
N ALA A 285 2.65 4.49 -17.04
CA ALA A 285 1.78 4.34 -15.87
C ALA A 285 0.31 4.24 -16.31
N GLN A 286 -0.36 3.20 -15.83
CA GLN A 286 -1.74 2.87 -16.19
C GLN A 286 -2.70 3.40 -15.12
N LYS A 287 -3.78 4.04 -15.54
CA LYS A 287 -4.89 4.43 -14.67
C LYS A 287 -6.11 3.57 -14.98
N PRO A 288 -7.03 3.42 -14.02
CA PRO A 288 -8.30 2.73 -14.26
C PRO A 288 -9.09 3.38 -15.38
N SER A 289 -9.88 2.57 -16.09
CA SER A 289 -10.80 3.04 -17.11
C SER A 289 -11.96 3.85 -16.49
N ALA A 290 -12.63 4.68 -17.29
CA ALA A 290 -13.81 5.41 -16.83
C ALA A 290 -14.91 4.45 -16.33
N LYS A 291 -15.08 3.31 -16.99
CA LYS A 291 -16.03 2.26 -16.59
C LYS A 291 -15.67 1.67 -15.22
N GLU A 292 -14.41 1.33 -15.00
CA GLU A 292 -13.96 0.80 -13.72
C GLU A 292 -14.15 1.81 -12.57
N ILE A 293 -13.92 3.11 -12.83
CA ILE A 293 -14.16 4.17 -11.84
C ILE A 293 -15.65 4.33 -11.51
N GLU A 294 -16.53 4.14 -12.49
CA GLU A 294 -17.97 4.17 -12.30
C GLU A 294 -18.45 2.98 -11.44
N GLU A 295 -17.95 1.77 -11.73
CA GLU A 295 -18.27 0.54 -11.00
C GLU A 295 -17.58 0.49 -9.62
N ASN A 296 -16.35 1.03 -9.50
CA ASN A 296 -15.58 1.09 -8.27
C ASN A 296 -14.96 2.49 -8.05
N PRO A 297 -15.65 3.43 -7.40
CA PRO A 297 -15.14 4.77 -7.14
C PRO A 297 -13.83 4.81 -6.33
N ARG A 298 -13.49 3.73 -5.58
CA ARG A 298 -12.22 3.61 -4.83
C ARG A 298 -11.02 3.51 -5.76
N ALA A 299 -11.21 3.02 -6.99
CA ALA A 299 -10.15 2.93 -8.01
C ALA A 299 -9.68 4.28 -8.57
N ARG A 300 -10.45 5.37 -8.39
CA ARG A 300 -10.23 6.68 -9.05
C ARG A 300 -8.79 7.19 -8.99
N SER A 301 -8.11 6.97 -7.87
CA SER A 301 -6.74 7.47 -7.65
C SER A 301 -5.65 6.44 -7.96
N ALA A 302 -6.03 5.23 -8.37
CA ALA A 302 -5.10 4.15 -8.61
C ALA A 302 -4.17 4.44 -9.79
N VAL A 303 -2.90 4.06 -9.64
CA VAL A 303 -1.88 4.15 -10.70
C VAL A 303 -1.03 2.89 -10.66
N LEU A 304 -1.07 2.10 -11.73
CA LEU A 304 -0.22 0.92 -11.90
C LEU A 304 1.09 1.31 -12.60
N ARG A 305 2.21 0.91 -12.01
CA ARG A 305 3.55 0.95 -12.63
C ARG A 305 4.14 -0.44 -12.68
N VAL A 306 4.78 -0.77 -13.80
CA VAL A 306 5.43 -2.07 -13.98
C VAL A 306 6.84 -1.86 -14.49
N VAL A 307 7.79 -2.58 -13.90
CA VAL A 307 9.18 -2.66 -14.36
C VAL A 307 9.58 -4.12 -14.58
N GLU A 308 10.49 -4.35 -15.53
CA GLU A 308 11.06 -5.65 -15.87
C GLU A 308 12.55 -5.64 -15.58
N ARG A 309 13.08 -6.70 -14.97
CA ARG A 309 14.52 -6.87 -14.74
C ARG A 309 15.24 -7.09 -16.08
N VAL A 310 16.35 -6.39 -16.29
CA VAL A 310 17.21 -6.52 -17.47
C VAL A 310 18.49 -7.27 -17.18
#